data_2435c6849e6d589b26a7c3f447da79bb
#
_entry.id   2435c6849e6d589b26a7c3f447da79bb
#
_cell.length_a   1.000
_cell.length_b   1.000
_cell.length_c   1.000
_cell.angle_alpha   90.00
_cell.angle_beta   90.00
_cell.angle_gamma   90.00
#
_symmetry.space_group_name_H-M   'P 1'
#
loop_
_entity.id
_entity.type
_entity.pdbx_description
1 polymer ?
#
loop_
_entity_poly.entity_id
_entity_poly.type
_entity_poly.pdbx_seq_one_letter_code
_entity_poly.pdbx_strand_id
1 'polypeptide(L)'
;MKKIRCALIGSGNIGTDLIYKIQRSPVLEPVWMVGIDPQSEGLARAREMGLKTTADGVDGLLPHVLEDNIQIAFDATSAYVHAENSRKLNELGVMMIDLTPAAIGPLCVPPVNLREH
;
A
#
# COMPACT_ATOMS: atom_id res chain seq x y z
N MET A 1 -10.53 14.35 -13.82
CA MET A 1 -9.95 14.56 -12.50
C MET A 1 -8.76 13.62 -12.27
N LYS A 2 -7.73 14.17 -11.69
CA LYS A 2 -6.54 13.39 -11.42
C LYS A 2 -6.72 12.49 -10.21
N LYS A 3 -6.35 11.24 -10.36
CA LYS A 3 -6.42 10.31 -9.23
C LYS A 3 -5.17 10.42 -8.37
N ILE A 4 -5.33 10.09 -7.10
CA ILE A 4 -4.21 10.05 -6.15
C ILE A 4 -3.48 8.73 -6.35
N ARG A 5 -2.19 8.80 -6.65
CA ARG A 5 -1.41 7.60 -6.92
C ARG A 5 -0.96 6.97 -5.60
N CYS A 6 -1.12 5.68 -5.50
CA CYS A 6 -0.85 5.00 -4.24
C CYS A 6 -0.12 3.68 -4.44
N ALA A 7 0.44 3.20 -3.34
CA ALA A 7 1.13 1.93 -3.29
C ALA A 7 0.51 1.08 -2.19
N LEU A 8 0.56 -0.24 -2.39
CA LEU A 8 0.11 -1.18 -1.37
C LEU A 8 1.32 -1.94 -0.88
N ILE A 9 1.48 -1.99 0.43
CA ILE A 9 2.61 -2.66 1.05
C ILE A 9 2.11 -3.87 1.81
N GLY A 10 2.60 -5.04 1.42
CA GLY A 10 2.11 -6.30 1.95
C GLY A 10 1.23 -6.99 0.93
N SER A 11 1.74 -8.08 0.36
CA SER A 11 1.05 -8.78 -0.73
C SER A 11 0.25 -9.98 -0.24
N GLY A 12 -0.10 -10.01 1.05
CA GLY A 12 -0.94 -11.05 1.61
C GLY A 12 -2.41 -10.83 1.31
N ASN A 13 -3.27 -11.56 2.02
CA ASN A 13 -4.71 -11.53 1.74
C ASN A 13 -5.31 -10.13 1.86
N ILE A 14 -4.94 -9.39 2.89
CA ILE A 14 -5.49 -8.04 3.08
C ILE A 14 -5.07 -7.12 1.95
N GLY A 15 -3.80 -7.18 1.57
CA GLY A 15 -3.31 -6.34 0.49
C GLY A 15 -3.94 -6.70 -0.83
N THR A 16 -4.13 -8.00 -1.08
CA THR A 16 -4.73 -8.45 -2.32
C THR A 16 -6.19 -8.01 -2.43
N ASP A 17 -6.94 -8.13 -1.35
CA ASP A 17 -8.33 -7.67 -1.35
C ASP A 17 -8.42 -6.16 -1.55
N LEU A 18 -7.52 -5.43 -0.92
CA LEU A 18 -7.54 -3.99 -0.98
C LEU A 18 -7.25 -3.47 -2.38
N ILE A 19 -6.36 -4.16 -3.11
CA ILE A 19 -5.99 -3.70 -4.44
C ILE A 19 -7.21 -3.71 -5.37
N TYR A 20 -8.08 -4.71 -5.22
CA TYR A 20 -9.30 -4.76 -6.02
C TYR A 20 -10.22 -3.60 -5.70
N LYS A 21 -10.31 -3.24 -4.42
CA LYS A 21 -11.17 -2.13 -4.01
C LYS A 21 -10.61 -0.80 -4.49
N ILE A 22 -9.31 -0.62 -4.38
CA ILE A 22 -8.68 0.62 -4.79
C ILE A 22 -8.79 0.80 -6.30
N GLN A 23 -8.68 -0.28 -7.04
CA GLN A 23 -8.75 -0.19 -8.49
C GLN A 23 -10.12 0.30 -8.96
N ARG A 24 -11.15 0.06 -8.17
CA ARG A 24 -12.49 0.53 -8.50
C ARG A 24 -12.77 1.94 -8.01
N SER A 25 -11.85 2.52 -7.26
CA SER A 25 -12.06 3.84 -6.70
C SER A 25 -11.98 4.92 -7.78
N PRO A 26 -12.88 5.90 -7.74
CA PRO A 26 -12.79 7.02 -8.68
C PRO A 26 -11.71 8.03 -8.32
N VAL A 27 -11.13 7.93 -7.10
CA VAL A 27 -10.16 8.91 -6.64
C VAL A 27 -8.76 8.34 -6.42
N LEU A 28 -8.61 7.02 -6.35
CA LEU A 28 -7.33 6.39 -6.09
C LEU A 28 -6.85 5.59 -7.30
N GLU A 29 -5.56 5.67 -7.57
CA GLU A 29 -4.95 4.90 -8.65
C GLU A 29 -3.82 4.06 -8.07
N PRO A 30 -3.98 2.72 -8.02
CA PRO A 30 -2.91 1.86 -7.51
C PRO A 30 -1.80 1.76 -8.55
N VAL A 31 -0.57 2.00 -8.11
CA VAL A 31 0.58 2.00 -9.01
C VAL A 31 1.56 0.88 -8.66
N TRP A 32 1.76 0.65 -7.37
CA TRP A 32 2.75 -0.31 -6.90
C TRP A 32 2.15 -1.30 -5.91
N MET A 33 2.58 -2.56 -6.01
CA MET A 33 2.34 -3.56 -4.98
C MET A 33 3.71 -4.00 -4.46
N VAL A 34 3.91 -3.87 -3.17
CA VAL A 34 5.19 -4.14 -2.51
C VAL A 34 5.06 -5.38 -1.64
N GLY A 35 5.93 -6.35 -1.84
CA GLY A 35 5.97 -7.57 -1.04
C GLY A 35 7.40 -7.95 -0.76
N ILE A 36 7.57 -9.10 -0.11
CA ILE A 36 8.91 -9.62 0.21
C ILE A 36 9.15 -11.01 -0.36
N ASP A 37 8.13 -11.62 -0.95
CA ASP A 37 8.23 -12.96 -1.50
C ASP A 37 7.93 -12.90 -3.00
N PRO A 38 8.91 -13.15 -3.87
CA PRO A 38 8.67 -13.04 -5.31
C PRO A 38 7.68 -14.09 -5.82
N GLN A 39 7.38 -15.11 -5.02
CA GLN A 39 6.40 -16.12 -5.39
C GLN A 39 5.01 -15.78 -4.90
N SER A 40 4.84 -14.64 -4.25
CA SER A 40 3.56 -14.24 -3.69
C SER A 40 2.47 -14.14 -4.75
N GLU A 41 1.31 -14.68 -4.43
CA GLU A 41 0.17 -14.59 -5.33
C GLU A 41 -0.29 -13.14 -5.48
N GLY A 42 -0.18 -12.37 -4.40
CA GLY A 42 -0.57 -10.96 -4.45
C GLY A 42 0.25 -10.17 -5.45
N LEU A 43 1.55 -10.44 -5.53
CA LEU A 43 2.39 -9.77 -6.51
C LEU A 43 2.03 -10.21 -7.92
N ALA A 44 1.73 -11.51 -8.10
CA ALA A 44 1.34 -12.01 -9.42
C ALA A 44 0.05 -11.32 -9.89
N ARG A 45 -0.92 -11.20 -8.99
CA ARG A 45 -2.17 -10.56 -9.35
C ARG A 45 -2.00 -9.09 -9.66
N ALA A 46 -1.14 -8.41 -8.90
CA ALA A 46 -0.87 -7.01 -9.15
C ALA A 46 -0.25 -6.81 -10.54
N ARG A 47 0.65 -7.70 -10.92
CA ARG A 47 1.24 -7.62 -12.26
C ARG A 47 0.19 -7.81 -13.34
N GLU A 48 -0.75 -8.73 -13.12
CA GLU A 48 -1.83 -8.95 -14.08
C GLU A 48 -2.73 -7.74 -14.22
N MET A 49 -2.83 -6.94 -13.17
CA MET A 49 -3.64 -5.74 -13.17
C MET A 49 -2.90 -4.52 -13.70
N GLY A 50 -1.66 -4.71 -14.09
CA GLY A 50 -0.88 -3.62 -14.67
C GLY A 50 -0.07 -2.82 -13.68
N LEU A 51 0.00 -3.25 -12.43
CA LEU A 51 0.79 -2.54 -11.43
C LEU A 51 2.25 -2.93 -11.53
N LYS A 52 3.10 -2.02 -11.03
CA LYS A 52 4.51 -2.33 -10.83
C LYS A 52 4.64 -3.08 -9.51
N THR A 53 5.58 -3.99 -9.43
CA THR A 53 5.75 -4.81 -8.23
C THR A 53 7.21 -4.89 -7.82
N THR A 54 7.43 -5.14 -6.54
CA THR A 54 8.76 -5.44 -6.04
C THR A 54 8.63 -6.46 -4.91
N ALA A 55 9.62 -7.33 -4.81
CA ALA A 55 9.70 -8.30 -3.72
C ALA A 55 10.79 -7.94 -2.72
N ASP A 56 11.31 -6.73 -2.81
CA ASP A 56 12.38 -6.25 -1.94
C ASP A 56 11.84 -5.39 -0.79
N GLY A 57 10.55 -5.47 -0.53
CA GLY A 57 9.95 -4.67 0.51
C GLY A 57 9.92 -3.20 0.11
N VAL A 58 9.76 -2.35 1.12
CA VAL A 58 9.69 -0.91 0.88
C VAL A 58 10.95 -0.37 0.21
N ASP A 59 12.10 -0.99 0.50
CA ASP A 59 13.35 -0.52 -0.09
C ASP A 59 13.31 -0.60 -1.62
N GLY A 60 12.53 -1.53 -2.17
CA GLY A 60 12.39 -1.63 -3.62
C GLY A 60 11.51 -0.53 -4.19
N LEU A 61 10.67 0.06 -3.36
CA LEU A 61 9.77 1.12 -3.77
C LEU A 61 10.42 2.51 -3.67
N LEU A 62 11.27 2.71 -2.66
CA LEU A 62 11.80 4.03 -2.36
C LEU A 62 12.39 4.77 -3.56
N PRO A 63 13.19 4.13 -4.42
CA PRO A 63 13.78 4.85 -5.55
C PRO A 63 12.74 5.37 -6.55
N HIS A 64 11.54 4.82 -6.51
CA HIS A 64 10.51 5.14 -7.50
C HIS A 64 9.41 6.05 -6.97
N VAL A 65 9.45 6.39 -5.69
CA VAL A 65 8.37 7.15 -5.07
C VAL A 65 8.18 8.50 -5.76
N LEU A 66 9.27 9.22 -5.99
CA LEU A 66 9.19 10.54 -6.58
C LEU A 66 8.88 10.47 -8.07
N GLU A 67 9.51 9.55 -8.77
CA GLU A 67 9.31 9.45 -10.21
C GLU A 67 7.88 9.00 -10.55
N ASP A 68 7.29 8.15 -9.72
CA ASP A 68 5.93 7.68 -9.95
C ASP A 68 4.90 8.49 -9.18
N ASN A 69 5.35 9.50 -8.46
CA ASN A 69 4.48 10.42 -7.72
C ASN A 69 3.53 9.68 -6.76
N ILE A 70 4.10 8.78 -5.97
CA ILE A 70 3.33 8.04 -4.97
C ILE A 70 3.01 8.96 -3.81
N GLN A 71 1.73 9.15 -3.53
CA GLN A 71 1.28 10.09 -2.51
C GLN A 71 0.78 9.40 -1.25
N ILE A 72 0.21 8.20 -1.39
CA ILE A 72 -0.35 7.45 -0.27
C ILE A 72 0.14 6.01 -0.35
N ALA A 73 0.46 5.42 0.79
CA ALA A 73 0.80 4.01 0.87
C ALA A 73 -0.08 3.35 1.91
N PHE A 74 -0.74 2.26 1.51
CA PHE A 74 -1.55 1.44 2.41
C PHE A 74 -0.69 0.29 2.89
N ASP A 75 -0.45 0.23 4.20
CA ASP A 75 0.48 -0.74 4.77
C ASP A 75 -0.29 -1.85 5.50
N ALA A 76 -0.24 -3.05 4.95
CA ALA A 76 -0.89 -4.23 5.51
C ALA A 76 0.14 -5.21 6.09
N THR A 77 1.32 -4.73 6.43
CA THR A 77 2.35 -5.56 7.05
C THR A 77 2.14 -5.64 8.55
N SER A 78 3.02 -6.33 9.26
CA SER A 78 2.92 -6.40 10.71
C SER A 78 3.21 -5.04 11.34
N ALA A 79 2.75 -4.86 12.58
CA ALA A 79 2.94 -3.59 13.27
C ALA A 79 4.42 -3.23 13.39
N TYR A 80 5.25 -4.23 13.61
CA TYR A 80 6.69 -4.02 13.75
C TYR A 80 7.30 -3.46 12.45
N VAL A 81 6.95 -4.09 11.33
CA VAL A 81 7.47 -3.68 10.04
C VAL A 81 6.87 -2.34 9.62
N HIS A 82 5.63 -2.10 10.03
CA HIS A 82 4.94 -0.87 9.68
C HIS A 82 5.67 0.38 10.19
N ALA A 83 6.19 0.32 11.40
CA ALA A 83 6.87 1.48 11.98
C ALA A 83 8.09 1.88 11.11
N GLU A 84 8.84 0.88 10.67
CA GLU A 84 10.01 1.14 9.85
C GLU A 84 9.61 1.65 8.47
N ASN A 85 8.58 1.05 7.89
CA ASN A 85 8.09 1.47 6.57
C ASN A 85 7.57 2.91 6.62
N SER A 86 6.84 3.26 7.68
CA SER A 86 6.32 4.61 7.83
C SER A 86 7.42 5.63 7.88
N ARG A 87 8.47 5.35 8.64
CA ARG A 87 9.57 6.29 8.77
C ARG A 87 10.20 6.56 7.40
N LYS A 88 10.46 5.50 6.65
CA LYS A 88 11.13 5.63 5.36
C LYS A 88 10.28 6.39 4.35
N LEU A 89 8.99 6.07 4.30
CA LEU A 89 8.12 6.68 3.32
C LEU A 89 7.70 8.10 3.69
N ASN A 90 7.53 8.36 4.98
CA ASN A 90 7.20 9.71 5.43
C ASN A 90 8.31 10.69 5.09
N GLU A 91 9.56 10.24 5.10
CA GLU A 91 10.68 11.10 4.73
C GLU A 91 10.58 11.55 3.28
N LEU A 92 9.87 10.79 2.45
CA LEU A 92 9.68 11.14 1.05
C LEU A 92 8.33 11.79 0.79
N GLY A 93 7.62 12.14 1.86
CA GLY A 93 6.35 12.84 1.70
C GLY A 93 5.15 11.95 1.45
N VAL A 94 5.28 10.64 1.64
CA VAL A 94 4.18 9.71 1.43
C VAL A 94 3.33 9.61 2.69
N MET A 95 2.01 9.74 2.52
CA MET A 95 1.09 9.55 3.64
C MET A 95 0.87 8.06 3.86
N MET A 96 1.06 7.61 5.10
CA MET A 96 0.92 6.19 5.43
C MET A 96 -0.42 5.92 6.06
N ILE A 97 -1.08 4.86 5.58
CA ILE A 97 -2.34 4.40 6.16
C ILE A 97 -2.12 3.00 6.66
N ASP A 98 -2.27 2.82 7.96
CA ASP A 98 -1.95 1.56 8.64
C ASP A 98 -3.15 0.61 8.61
N LEU A 99 -2.96 -0.53 7.96
CA LEU A 99 -3.98 -1.57 7.87
C LEU A 99 -3.57 -2.84 8.59
N THR A 100 -2.62 -2.73 9.52
CA THR A 100 -2.20 -3.91 10.28
C THR A 100 -3.37 -4.38 11.14
N PRO A 101 -3.38 -5.65 11.55
CA PRO A 101 -4.47 -6.15 12.38
C PRO A 101 -4.66 -5.34 13.66
N ALA A 102 -3.61 -4.75 14.21
CA ALA A 102 -3.73 -3.94 15.40
C ALA A 102 -4.53 -2.68 15.14
N ALA A 103 -4.41 -2.10 13.95
CA ALA A 103 -5.08 -0.86 13.60
C ALA A 103 -6.52 -1.10 13.15
N ILE A 104 -6.78 -2.23 12.51
CA ILE A 104 -8.10 -2.50 11.95
C ILE A 104 -8.84 -3.60 12.69
N GLY A 105 -8.62 -3.69 14.01
CA GLY A 105 -9.32 -4.67 14.83
C GLY A 105 -10.81 -4.43 14.84
N PRO A 106 -11.56 -5.28 15.57
CA PRO A 106 -13.02 -5.22 15.49
C PRO A 106 -13.63 -3.88 15.90
N LEU A 107 -12.92 -3.13 16.68
CA LEU A 107 -13.42 -1.81 17.08
C LEU A 107 -13.08 -0.74 16.08
N CYS A 108 -12.23 -1.03 15.16
CA CYS A 108 -11.83 -0.06 14.17
C CYS A 108 -12.83 -0.03 13.04
N VAL A 109 -13.28 1.14 12.71
CA VAL A 109 -14.12 1.32 11.55
C VAL A 109 -13.25 2.03 10.53
N PRO A 110 -12.50 1.29 9.75
CA PRO A 110 -11.49 1.89 8.89
C PRO A 110 -11.96 3.03 8.04
N PRO A 111 -13.13 2.93 7.41
CA PRO A 111 -13.57 4.05 6.58
C PRO A 111 -13.70 5.34 7.35
N VAL A 112 -14.19 5.25 8.57
CA VAL A 112 -14.33 6.45 9.39
C VAL A 112 -12.96 7.04 9.70
N ASN A 113 -12.06 6.20 10.15
CA ASN A 113 -10.75 6.68 10.54
C ASN A 113 -9.97 7.22 9.36
N LEU A 114 -10.11 6.61 8.22
CA LEU A 114 -9.34 7.01 7.06
C LEU A 114 -9.78 8.34 6.49
N ARG A 115 -11.07 8.63 6.57
CA ARG A 115 -11.55 9.85 5.95
C ARG A 115 -11.69 11.02 6.90
N GLU A 116 -11.47 10.78 8.17
CA GLU A 116 -11.60 11.84 9.14
C GLU A 116 -10.54 12.83 9.08
N HIS A 117 -9.64 12.52 8.49
CA HIS A 117 -8.64 13.43 8.51
C HIS A 117 -7.83 13.61 7.53
#